data_7c1eaa6bf55a89bb457a80bc084de4e9
#
_entry.id   7c1eaa6bf55a89bb457a80bc084de4e9
#
_cell.length_a   1.000
_cell.length_b   1.000
_cell.length_c   1.000
_cell.angle_alpha   90.00
_cell.angle_beta   90.00
_cell.angle_gamma   90.00
#
_symmetry.space_group_name_H-M   'P 1'
#
loop_
_entity.id
_entity.type
_entity.pdbx_description
1 polymer ?
#
loop_
_entity_poly.entity_id
_entity_poly.type
_entity_poly.pdbx_seq_one_letter_code
_entity_poly.pdbx_strand_id
1 'polypeptide(L)'
;MNEDHKKRGLTHSKLLTAVAISSLLLSSGNVMAAQTASNDSQGVQEQMQSISVTVTVVDTKGEPIIGANVIEKGTTNGGITDLNGKFTLTITPGATLKISFVGYQTQEVKAAKTMRITLKEDTEMLDEVVVVGYGVQKKAN
;
A
#
# COMPACT_ATOMS: atom_id res chain seq x y z
N MET A 1 40.12 -15.92 -8.59
CA MET A 1 39.70 -15.51 -9.93
C MET A 1 38.58 -14.52 -9.97
N ASN A 2 37.77 -14.49 -8.96
CA ASN A 2 36.57 -13.63 -8.95
C ASN A 2 36.73 -12.33 -8.18
N GLU A 3 37.92 -11.98 -7.86
CA GLU A 3 38.21 -10.84 -6.98
C GLU A 3 38.06 -9.50 -7.67
N ASP A 4 38.13 -9.51 -8.97
CA ASP A 4 38.09 -8.27 -9.75
C ASP A 4 36.72 -7.60 -9.74
N HIS A 5 35.69 -8.34 -9.42
CA HIS A 5 34.34 -7.80 -9.39
C HIS A 5 34.07 -6.88 -8.22
N LYS A 6 34.81 -7.03 -7.15
CA LYS A 6 34.62 -6.20 -5.96
C LYS A 6 35.18 -4.80 -6.09
N LYS A 7 36.16 -4.64 -6.92
CA LYS A 7 36.84 -3.34 -7.07
C LYS A 7 36.04 -2.31 -7.84
N ARG A 8 35.10 -2.75 -8.61
CA ARG A 8 34.33 -1.87 -9.48
C ARG A 8 33.30 -1.02 -8.77
N GLY A 9 32.81 -1.50 -7.65
CA GLY A 9 31.77 -0.79 -6.91
C GLY A 9 32.27 0.39 -6.10
N LEU A 10 33.57 0.50 -5.91
CA LEU A 10 34.14 1.48 -4.99
C LEU A 10 34.51 2.80 -5.63
N THR A 11 34.51 2.85 -6.93
CA THR A 11 35.04 4.02 -7.66
C THR A 11 34.05 5.13 -7.86
N HIS A 12 32.78 4.85 -7.62
CA HIS A 12 31.74 5.80 -7.97
C HIS A 12 31.46 6.86 -6.93
N SER A 13 31.80 6.58 -5.72
CA SER A 13 31.49 7.50 -4.64
C SER A 13 32.46 8.67 -4.51
N LYS A 14 33.56 8.61 -5.21
CA LYS A 14 34.63 9.58 -5.00
C LYS A 14 34.60 10.78 -5.94
N LEU A 15 33.74 10.74 -6.90
CA LEU A 15 33.68 11.76 -7.92
C LEU A 15 32.93 13.02 -7.53
N LEU A 16 32.34 13.01 -6.38
CA LEU A 16 31.43 14.07 -5.99
C LEU A 16 32.04 15.20 -5.19
N THR A 17 33.33 15.14 -4.93
CA THR A 17 33.93 16.04 -3.97
C THR A 17 34.69 17.19 -4.57
N ALA A 18 34.77 17.26 -5.85
CA ALA A 18 35.53 18.31 -6.48
C ALA A 18 34.64 19.46 -6.96
N VAL A 19 34.06 20.17 -6.03
CA VAL A 19 33.58 21.51 -6.35
C VAL A 19 34.15 22.45 -5.33
N ALA A 20 35.38 22.79 -5.55
CA ALA A 20 35.92 23.96 -4.94
C ALA A 20 35.54 25.15 -5.83
N ILE A 21 34.53 25.82 -5.44
CA ILE A 21 34.19 27.10 -6.04
C ILE A 21 34.83 28.16 -5.18
N SER A 22 35.97 28.54 -5.57
CA SER A 22 36.54 29.79 -5.12
C SER A 22 36.01 30.89 -6.03
N SER A 23 34.99 31.49 -5.70
CA SER A 23 34.62 32.76 -6.28
C SER A 23 34.90 33.85 -5.29
N LEU A 24 36.02 34.41 -5.46
CA LEU A 24 36.39 35.66 -4.83
C LEU A 24 35.71 36.78 -5.61
N LEU A 25 34.65 37.29 -5.08
CA LEU A 25 34.06 38.52 -5.56
C LEU A 25 34.16 39.59 -4.50
N LEU A 26 35.13 40.40 -4.67
CA LEU A 26 35.22 41.70 -4.04
C LEU A 26 34.26 42.62 -4.78
N SER A 27 33.13 42.83 -4.25
CA SER A 27 32.26 43.92 -4.62
C SER A 27 31.77 44.59 -3.36
N SER A 28 32.36 45.72 -3.11
CA SER A 28 31.87 46.65 -2.13
C SER A 28 30.59 47.28 -2.66
N GLY A 29 29.51 46.74 -2.27
CA GLY A 29 28.18 47.30 -2.50
C GLY A 29 27.36 47.13 -1.25
N ASN A 30 27.15 48.21 -0.56
CA ASN A 30 26.31 48.28 0.60
C ASN A 30 24.87 48.16 0.12
N VAL A 31 24.41 46.97 -0.02
CA VAL A 31 22.99 46.73 -0.24
C VAL A 31 22.40 46.29 1.07
N MET A 32 21.62 47.17 1.63
CA MET A 32 20.76 46.87 2.72
C MET A 32 19.71 45.90 2.21
N ALA A 33 20.01 44.62 2.27
CA ALA A 33 19.04 43.60 2.00
C ALA A 33 18.09 43.52 3.20
N ALA A 34 16.91 43.96 2.99
CA ALA A 34 15.82 43.60 3.87
C ALA A 34 15.71 42.10 3.84
N GLN A 35 16.20 41.44 4.86
CA GLN A 35 15.94 40.03 5.07
C GLN A 35 14.47 39.90 5.41
N THR A 36 13.69 39.71 4.40
CA THR A 36 12.46 39.00 4.62
C THR A 36 12.90 37.57 4.91
N ALA A 37 12.97 37.26 6.18
CA ALA A 37 13.04 35.90 6.61
C ALA A 37 11.70 35.23 6.20
N SER A 38 11.63 34.82 4.99
CA SER A 38 10.70 33.76 4.64
C SER A 38 11.18 32.54 5.39
N ASN A 39 10.59 32.30 6.52
CA ASN A 39 10.57 31.00 7.14
C ASN A 39 9.86 30.09 6.15
N ASP A 40 10.59 29.69 5.16
CA ASP A 40 10.21 28.56 4.37
C ASP A 40 10.42 27.35 5.29
N SER A 41 9.44 27.15 6.13
CA SER A 41 9.24 25.87 6.75
C SER A 41 8.89 24.93 5.61
N GLN A 42 9.89 24.54 4.87
CA GLN A 42 9.78 23.34 4.08
C GLN A 42 9.55 22.23 5.08
N GLY A 43 8.28 22.07 5.41
CA GLY A 43 7.85 20.84 6.00
C GLY A 43 8.41 19.75 5.11
N VAL A 44 9.27 18.93 5.66
CA VAL A 44 9.68 17.70 5.05
C VAL A 44 8.37 16.96 4.80
N GLN A 45 7.81 17.17 3.63
CA GLN A 45 6.78 16.28 3.15
C GLN A 45 7.51 14.97 2.91
N GLU A 46 7.44 14.12 3.93
CA GLU A 46 7.70 12.72 3.70
C GLU A 46 6.74 12.33 2.57
N GLN A 47 7.26 12.30 1.38
CA GLN A 47 6.54 11.69 0.28
C GLN A 47 6.34 10.24 0.68
N MET A 48 5.20 9.98 1.29
CA MET A 48 4.75 8.63 1.50
C MET A 48 4.68 8.01 0.11
N GLN A 49 5.69 7.23 -0.21
CA GLN A 49 5.73 6.51 -1.47
C GLN A 49 4.52 5.60 -1.49
N SER A 50 3.56 5.95 -2.31
CA SER A 50 2.42 5.10 -2.55
C SER A 50 2.76 4.07 -3.63
N ILE A 51 2.26 2.87 -3.48
CA ILE A 51 2.40 1.80 -4.46
C ILE A 51 1.04 1.44 -5.04
N SER A 52 1.04 1.12 -6.31
CA SER A 52 -0.14 0.57 -6.97
C SER A 52 -0.16 -0.95 -6.78
N VAL A 53 -1.27 -1.45 -6.28
CA VAL A 53 -1.48 -2.88 -6.00
C VAL A 53 -2.65 -3.37 -6.83
N THR A 54 -2.46 -4.46 -7.55
CA THR A 54 -3.51 -5.17 -8.28
C THR A 54 -3.88 -6.44 -7.51
N VAL A 55 -5.12 -6.52 -7.10
CA VAL A 55 -5.67 -7.67 -6.38
C VAL A 55 -6.62 -8.42 -7.28
N THR A 56 -6.46 -9.72 -7.37
CA THR A 56 -7.41 -10.63 -8.03
C THR A 56 -8.05 -11.50 -6.96
N VAL A 57 -9.36 -11.43 -6.85
CA VAL A 57 -10.13 -12.19 -5.85
C VAL A 57 -10.85 -13.33 -6.55
N VAL A 58 -10.63 -14.54 -6.06
CA VAL A 58 -11.25 -15.76 -6.60
C VAL A 58 -11.84 -16.59 -5.46
N ASP A 59 -12.72 -17.49 -5.80
CA ASP A 59 -13.22 -18.49 -4.88
C ASP A 59 -12.30 -19.73 -4.81
N THR A 60 -12.71 -20.73 -4.05
CA THR A 60 -11.95 -21.98 -3.92
C THR A 60 -11.93 -22.81 -5.20
N LYS A 61 -12.81 -22.54 -6.14
CA LYS A 61 -12.85 -23.18 -7.46
C LYS A 61 -11.98 -22.45 -8.47
N GLY A 62 -11.50 -21.27 -8.12
CA GLY A 62 -10.71 -20.41 -8.99
C GLY A 62 -11.53 -19.45 -9.84
N GLU A 63 -12.82 -19.35 -9.59
CA GLU A 63 -13.70 -18.42 -10.29
C GLU A 63 -13.55 -17.01 -9.74
N PRO A 64 -13.57 -15.98 -10.59
CA PRO A 64 -13.42 -14.60 -10.12
C PRO A 64 -14.66 -14.17 -9.33
N ILE A 65 -14.42 -13.54 -8.19
CA ILE A 65 -15.47 -12.98 -7.36
C ILE A 65 -15.67 -11.51 -7.77
N ILE A 66 -16.82 -11.25 -8.36
CA ILE A 66 -17.23 -9.91 -8.81
C ILE A 66 -17.84 -9.15 -7.64
N GLY A 67 -17.43 -7.90 -7.45
CA GLY A 67 -17.99 -7.05 -6.39
C GLY A 67 -17.44 -7.33 -5.01
N ALA A 68 -16.35 -8.10 -4.90
CA ALA A 68 -15.66 -8.28 -3.63
C ALA A 68 -15.09 -6.94 -3.16
N ASN A 69 -15.26 -6.66 -1.89
CA ASN A 69 -14.79 -5.43 -1.28
C ASN A 69 -13.31 -5.56 -0.89
N VAL A 70 -12.48 -4.65 -1.37
CA VAL A 70 -11.05 -4.58 -1.07
C VAL A 70 -10.77 -3.22 -0.45
N ILE A 71 -10.34 -3.21 0.80
CA ILE A 71 -10.09 -1.97 1.57
C ILE A 71 -8.70 -2.05 2.20
N GLU A 72 -7.99 -0.94 2.17
CA GLU A 72 -6.80 -0.75 2.99
C GLU A 72 -7.20 -0.64 4.47
N LYS A 73 -6.72 -1.57 5.29
CA LYS A 73 -7.10 -1.65 6.71
C LYS A 73 -6.77 -0.35 7.44
N GLY A 74 -7.74 0.13 8.20
CA GLY A 74 -7.60 1.37 8.97
C GLY A 74 -7.89 2.64 8.17
N THR A 75 -8.29 2.51 6.91
CA THR A 75 -8.63 3.64 6.04
C THR A 75 -9.96 3.40 5.32
N THR A 76 -10.42 4.40 4.61
CA THR A 76 -11.57 4.28 3.70
C THR A 76 -11.14 4.05 2.24
N ASN A 77 -9.83 3.89 2.02
CA ASN A 77 -9.29 3.69 0.69
C ASN A 77 -9.55 2.25 0.21
N GLY A 78 -10.38 2.11 -0.78
CA GLY A 78 -10.72 0.82 -1.33
C GLY A 78 -11.81 0.90 -2.38
N GLY A 79 -12.29 -0.25 -2.80
CA GLY A 79 -13.34 -0.39 -3.79
C GLY A 79 -13.75 -1.83 -3.97
N ILE A 80 -14.36 -2.14 -5.10
CA ILE A 80 -14.88 -3.46 -5.42
C ILE A 80 -14.21 -4.03 -6.65
N THR A 81 -14.13 -5.36 -6.72
CA THR A 81 -13.59 -6.07 -7.88
C THR A 81 -14.51 -5.99 -9.09
N ASP A 82 -13.88 -6.01 -10.27
CA ASP A 82 -14.56 -5.98 -11.56
C ASP A 82 -15.05 -7.37 -12.01
N LEU A 83 -15.49 -7.47 -13.25
CA LEU A 83 -15.98 -8.71 -13.86
C LEU A 83 -14.92 -9.84 -13.90
N ASN A 84 -13.66 -9.48 -13.84
CA ASN A 84 -12.53 -10.42 -13.79
C ASN A 84 -12.06 -10.71 -12.36
N GLY A 85 -12.77 -10.21 -11.36
CA GLY A 85 -12.36 -10.30 -9.96
C GLY A 85 -11.14 -9.45 -9.62
N LYS A 86 -10.82 -8.46 -10.44
CA LYS A 86 -9.64 -7.60 -10.27
C LYS A 86 -10.01 -6.22 -9.74
N PHE A 87 -9.16 -5.71 -8.89
CA PHE A 87 -9.22 -4.34 -8.42
C PHE A 87 -7.80 -3.79 -8.23
N THR A 88 -7.59 -2.57 -8.68
CA THR A 88 -6.31 -1.88 -8.51
C THR A 88 -6.50 -0.67 -7.61
N LEU A 89 -5.66 -0.56 -6.59
CA LEU A 89 -5.69 0.58 -5.67
C LEU A 89 -4.27 1.03 -5.35
N THR A 90 -4.17 2.29 -4.97
CA THR A 90 -2.92 2.90 -4.51
C THR A 90 -2.93 2.93 -3.01
N ILE A 91 -1.91 2.39 -2.39
CA ILE A 91 -1.79 2.24 -0.94
C ILE A 91 -0.42 2.62 -0.43
N THR A 92 -0.31 2.75 0.87
CA THR A 92 0.98 2.91 1.55
C THR A 92 1.75 1.59 1.53
N PRO A 93 3.07 1.59 1.26
CA PRO A 93 3.87 0.37 1.33
C PRO A 93 3.77 -0.31 2.69
N GLY A 94 3.57 -1.62 2.68
CA GLY A 94 3.43 -2.41 3.90
C GLY A 94 2.03 -2.39 4.52
N ALA A 95 1.07 -1.74 3.89
CA ALA A 95 -0.32 -1.74 4.35
C ALA A 95 -0.94 -3.14 4.29
N THR A 96 -1.94 -3.36 5.11
CA THR A 96 -2.74 -4.59 5.10
C THR A 96 -4.03 -4.34 4.35
N LEU A 97 -4.39 -5.24 3.46
CA LEU A 97 -5.66 -5.22 2.75
C LEU A 97 -6.66 -6.15 3.44
N LYS A 98 -7.86 -5.66 3.58
CA LYS A 98 -9.01 -6.44 4.04
C LYS A 98 -9.92 -6.72 2.85
N ILE A 99 -10.12 -7.99 2.56
CA ILE A 99 -10.94 -8.46 1.45
C ILE A 99 -12.15 -9.19 2.00
N SER A 100 -13.33 -8.80 1.57
CA SER A 100 -14.59 -9.37 2.04
C SER A 100 -15.62 -9.45 0.92
N PHE A 101 -16.48 -10.44 1.01
CA PHE A 101 -17.63 -10.60 0.14
C PHE A 101 -18.75 -11.34 0.88
N VAL A 102 -20.00 -11.06 0.51
CA VAL A 102 -21.16 -11.71 1.12
C VAL A 102 -21.11 -13.22 0.90
N GLY A 103 -21.23 -13.98 1.97
CA GLY A 103 -21.17 -15.44 1.93
C GLY A 103 -19.76 -16.02 1.96
N TYR A 104 -18.74 -15.19 2.13
CA TYR A 104 -17.33 -15.60 2.20
C TYR A 104 -16.67 -15.08 3.47
N GLN A 105 -15.67 -15.81 3.91
CA GLN A 105 -14.85 -15.40 5.05
C GLN A 105 -13.95 -14.22 4.67
N THR A 106 -13.94 -13.22 5.53
CA THR A 106 -13.07 -12.07 5.36
C THR A 106 -11.61 -12.47 5.52
N GLN A 107 -10.75 -11.99 4.62
CA GLN A 107 -9.31 -12.20 4.70
C GLN A 107 -8.56 -10.88 4.84
N GLU A 108 -7.49 -10.92 5.63
CA GLU A 108 -6.54 -9.80 5.77
C GLU A 108 -5.18 -10.28 5.31
N VAL A 109 -4.58 -9.55 4.38
CA VAL A 109 -3.30 -9.90 3.79
C VAL A 109 -2.43 -8.66 3.63
N LYS A 110 -1.12 -8.83 3.78
CA LYS A 110 -0.19 -7.75 3.48
C LYS A 110 -0.16 -7.47 2.00
N ALA A 111 -0.19 -6.21 1.66
CA ALA A 111 -0.21 -5.78 0.29
C ALA A 111 1.11 -6.07 -0.44
N ALA A 112 0.98 -6.56 -1.65
CA ALA A 112 2.05 -6.74 -2.62
C ALA A 112 1.59 -6.17 -3.97
N LYS A 113 2.51 -5.88 -4.87
CA LYS A 113 2.19 -5.25 -6.16
C LYS A 113 1.14 -5.99 -6.96
N THR A 114 1.20 -7.31 -6.95
CA THR A 114 0.21 -8.18 -7.60
C THR A 114 -0.13 -9.31 -6.64
N MET A 115 -1.41 -9.51 -6.40
CA MET A 115 -1.89 -10.50 -5.43
C MET A 115 -3.06 -11.28 -6.02
N ARG A 116 -3.11 -12.56 -5.69
CA ARG A 116 -4.29 -13.39 -5.91
C ARG A 116 -4.78 -13.90 -4.57
N ILE A 117 -6.01 -13.59 -4.25
CA ILE A 117 -6.65 -13.92 -2.99
C ILE A 117 -7.76 -14.92 -3.25
N THR A 118 -7.71 -16.03 -2.53
CA THR A 118 -8.77 -17.04 -2.58
C THR A 118 -9.64 -16.90 -1.33
N LEU A 119 -10.89 -16.53 -1.52
CA LEU A 119 -11.87 -16.48 -0.43
C LEU A 119 -12.52 -17.84 -0.25
N LYS A 120 -12.73 -18.22 0.99
CA LYS A 120 -13.46 -19.43 1.34
C LYS A 120 -14.90 -19.07 1.64
N GLU A 121 -15.80 -19.93 1.23
CA GLU A 121 -17.22 -19.79 1.59
C GLU A 121 -17.38 -19.86 3.11
N ASP A 122 -18.22 -19.00 3.63
CA ASP A 122 -18.54 -18.97 5.04
C ASP A 122 -19.77 -19.85 5.30
N THR A 123 -19.52 -21.13 5.45
CA THR A 123 -20.58 -22.11 5.70
C THR A 123 -21.16 -22.01 7.09
N GLU A 124 -20.38 -21.50 8.04
CA GLU A 124 -20.85 -21.39 9.43
C GLU A 124 -21.98 -20.40 9.56
N MET A 125 -21.93 -19.33 8.79
CA MET A 125 -22.95 -18.30 8.84
C MET A 125 -24.32 -18.80 8.39
N LEU A 126 -24.34 -19.70 7.43
CA LEU A 126 -25.57 -20.31 6.93
C LEU A 126 -26.15 -21.34 7.93
N ASP A 127 -25.28 -22.15 8.52
CA ASP A 127 -25.68 -23.14 9.50
C ASP A 127 -26.18 -22.49 10.77
N GLU A 128 -25.56 -21.43 11.23
CA GLU A 128 -25.94 -20.68 12.41
C GLU A 128 -27.34 -20.10 12.26
N VAL A 129 -27.67 -19.51 11.14
CA VAL A 129 -28.99 -18.93 10.88
C VAL A 129 -30.07 -19.99 10.89
N VAL A 130 -29.81 -21.14 10.29
CA VAL A 130 -30.78 -22.25 10.26
C VAL A 130 -31.00 -22.82 11.64
N VAL A 131 -29.96 -23.06 12.42
CA VAL A 131 -30.04 -23.64 13.75
C VAL A 131 -30.73 -22.72 14.73
N VAL A 132 -30.44 -21.46 14.75
CA VAL A 132 -31.04 -20.49 15.66
C VAL A 132 -32.52 -20.33 15.40
N GLY A 133 -32.94 -20.23 14.17
CA GLY A 133 -34.35 -20.07 13.84
C GLY A 133 -35.21 -21.29 14.20
N TYR A 134 -34.60 -22.44 14.16
CA TYR A 134 -35.35 -23.68 14.36
C TYR A 134 -35.31 -24.19 15.80
N GLY A 135 -34.12 -24.16 16.41
CA GLY A 135 -33.95 -24.73 17.74
C GLY A 135 -34.63 -23.97 18.87
N VAL A 136 -34.71 -22.70 18.76
CA VAL A 136 -35.27 -21.83 19.79
C VAL A 136 -36.77 -22.04 19.92
N GLN A 137 -37.48 -22.25 18.86
CA GLN A 137 -38.91 -22.43 18.89
C GLN A 137 -39.36 -23.71 19.60
N LYS A 138 -38.59 -24.76 19.47
CA LYS A 138 -38.93 -26.03 20.12
C LYS A 138 -38.74 -25.99 21.61
N LYS A 139 -37.82 -25.21 22.09
CA LYS A 139 -37.53 -25.13 23.52
C LYS A 139 -38.49 -24.24 24.29
N ALA A 140 -39.19 -23.41 23.60
CA ALA A 140 -40.16 -22.53 24.24
C ALA A 140 -41.39 -23.27 24.82
N ASN A 141 -41.54 -24.52 24.50
CA ASN A 141 -42.57 -25.36 25.08
C ASN A 141 -42.10 -25.95 26.42
#